data_8d19dcc84583cecf6fed94ad4caa284d
#
_entry.id   8d19dcc84583cecf6fed94ad4caa284d
#
_cell.length_a   1.000
_cell.length_b   1.000
_cell.length_c   1.000
_cell.angle_alpha   90.00
_cell.angle_beta   90.00
_cell.angle_gamma   90.00
#
_symmetry.space_group_name_H-M   'P 1'
#
loop_
_entity.id
_entity.type
_entity.pdbx_description
1 polymer ?
#
loop_
_entity_poly.entity_id
_entity_poly.type
_entity_poly.pdbx_seq_one_letter_code
_entity_poly.pdbx_strand_id
1 'polypeptide(L)'
;VKPYITLFTGVLAVSFAAIFIRLADAPPLVIATYRLAIASVILIPIASTKSRQSFNKLSRHDILLILLSSVLVALHFGLWITSLSYTSIASSVVLVTAHPAFVVVFSYFLWGERANKLTIGGIVVAFIGVLLVNYSGFAFGSRAILGDLLALIAGFAMGAYLIIGRQLRARIAILSYLTILYTCSAVILLIATVSFGYNLFGYSTTTYAMMILLALVPQLIGH
;
A
#
# COMPACT_ATOMS: atom_id res chain seq x y z
N VAL A 1 -17.06 17.42 10.46
CA VAL A 1 -15.71 17.80 10.94
C VAL A 1 -14.84 16.55 11.16
N LYS A 2 -15.33 15.53 11.89
CA LYS A 2 -14.56 14.30 12.19
C LYS A 2 -13.96 13.58 10.95
N PRO A 3 -14.71 13.35 9.83
CA PRO A 3 -14.14 12.63 8.69
C PRO A 3 -12.98 13.36 8.00
N TYR A 4 -13.02 14.70 7.95
CA TYR A 4 -11.93 15.49 7.37
C TYR A 4 -10.67 15.47 8.22
N ILE A 5 -10.81 15.48 9.55
CA ILE A 5 -9.66 15.36 10.49
C ILE A 5 -9.02 13.97 10.31
N THR A 6 -9.81 12.89 10.27
CA THR A 6 -9.30 11.54 10.05
C THR A 6 -8.57 11.42 8.72
N LEU A 7 -9.15 11.97 7.65
CA LEU A 7 -8.51 11.97 6.32
C LEU A 7 -7.19 12.75 6.35
N PHE A 8 -7.17 13.95 6.93
CA PHE A 8 -5.97 14.77 7.03
C PHE A 8 -4.86 14.05 7.83
N THR A 9 -5.22 13.47 8.99
CA THR A 9 -4.28 12.71 9.81
C THR A 9 -3.74 11.50 9.06
N GLY A 10 -4.58 10.76 8.33
CA GLY A 10 -4.18 9.62 7.51
C GLY A 10 -3.21 10.03 6.40
N VAL A 11 -3.53 11.09 5.64
CA VAL A 11 -2.66 11.60 4.57
C VAL A 11 -1.32 12.06 5.14
N LEU A 12 -1.33 12.79 6.26
CA LEU A 12 -0.10 13.22 6.92
C LEU A 12 0.75 12.02 7.36
N ALA A 13 0.12 11.00 7.96
CA ALA A 13 0.82 9.79 8.39
C ALA A 13 1.46 9.04 7.20
N VAL A 14 0.74 8.88 6.09
CA VAL A 14 1.26 8.22 4.88
C VAL A 14 2.41 9.01 4.24
N SER A 15 2.40 10.35 4.34
CA SER A 15 3.45 11.20 3.75
C SER A 15 4.85 10.92 4.30
N PHE A 16 4.97 10.39 5.52
CA PHE A 16 6.26 9.99 6.10
C PHE A 16 6.79 8.65 5.55
N ALA A 17 5.97 7.87 4.85
CA ALA A 17 6.35 6.51 4.45
C ALA A 17 7.63 6.46 3.61
N ALA A 18 7.72 7.28 2.56
CA ALA A 18 8.90 7.30 1.69
C ALA A 18 10.18 7.73 2.42
N ILE A 19 10.06 8.63 3.41
CA ILE A 19 11.17 9.08 4.25
C ILE A 19 11.68 7.93 5.11
N PHE A 20 10.78 7.23 5.83
CA PHE A 20 11.17 6.09 6.66
C PHE A 20 11.79 4.96 5.84
N ILE A 21 11.25 4.68 4.63
CA ILE A 21 11.80 3.69 3.72
C ILE A 21 13.22 4.07 3.30
N ARG A 22 13.47 5.33 2.96
CA ARG A 22 14.81 5.81 2.56
C ARG A 22 15.84 5.80 3.69
N LEU A 23 15.39 5.99 4.91
CA LEU A 23 16.25 5.94 6.10
C LEU A 23 16.49 4.51 6.61
N ALA A 24 15.68 3.54 6.16
CA ALA A 24 15.87 2.13 6.47
C ALA A 24 16.91 1.53 5.53
N ASP A 25 18.10 1.26 6.02
CA ASP A 25 19.19 0.61 5.27
C ASP A 25 18.98 -0.90 5.25
N ALA A 26 18.06 -1.36 4.42
CA ALA A 26 17.70 -2.76 4.23
C ALA A 26 17.12 -3.01 2.82
N PRO A 27 17.14 -4.26 2.33
CA PRO A 27 16.50 -4.62 1.07
C PRO A 27 15.00 -4.27 1.07
N PRO A 28 14.45 -3.77 -0.06
CA PRO A 28 13.05 -3.34 -0.16
C PRO A 28 12.03 -4.38 0.32
N LEU A 29 12.22 -5.65 -0.03
CA LEU A 29 11.31 -6.74 0.39
C LEU A 29 11.36 -6.98 1.89
N VAL A 30 12.51 -6.81 2.53
CA VAL A 30 12.65 -6.89 4.00
C VAL A 30 11.84 -5.78 4.66
N ILE A 31 11.98 -4.54 4.18
CA ILE A 31 11.23 -3.39 4.69
C ILE A 31 9.72 -3.62 4.54
N ALA A 32 9.27 -4.09 3.38
CA ALA A 32 7.87 -4.42 3.12
C ALA A 32 7.34 -5.52 4.06
N THR A 33 8.15 -6.56 4.29
CA THR A 33 7.82 -7.68 5.19
C THR A 33 7.65 -7.19 6.62
N TYR A 34 8.63 -6.47 7.17
CA TYR A 34 8.54 -5.92 8.53
C TYR A 34 7.36 -4.99 8.71
N ARG A 35 7.10 -4.11 7.73
CA ARG A 35 5.97 -3.19 7.75
C ARG A 35 4.64 -3.92 7.99
N LEU A 36 4.35 -4.97 7.22
CA LEU A 36 3.09 -5.70 7.31
C LEU A 36 3.08 -6.73 8.46
N ALA A 37 4.22 -7.35 8.75
CA ALA A 37 4.33 -8.30 9.86
C ALA A 37 4.07 -7.61 11.21
N ILE A 38 4.70 -6.46 11.46
CA ILE A 38 4.49 -5.70 12.71
C ILE A 38 3.03 -5.24 12.80
N ALA A 39 2.46 -4.70 11.71
CA ALA A 39 1.06 -4.31 11.69
C ALA A 39 0.13 -5.49 11.99
N SER A 40 0.41 -6.69 11.43
CA SER A 40 -0.35 -7.91 11.68
C SER A 40 -0.28 -8.35 13.14
N VAL A 41 0.93 -8.37 13.73
CA VAL A 41 1.14 -8.75 15.13
C VAL A 41 0.34 -7.85 16.07
N ILE A 42 0.22 -6.57 15.76
CA ILE A 42 -0.58 -5.61 16.55
C ILE A 42 -2.08 -5.83 16.34
N LEU A 43 -2.52 -6.09 15.09
CA LEU A 43 -3.95 -6.23 14.78
C LEU A 43 -4.55 -7.56 15.24
N ILE A 44 -3.80 -8.66 15.21
CA ILE A 44 -4.29 -9.99 15.59
C ILE A 44 -4.95 -10.01 16.98
N PRO A 45 -4.30 -9.57 18.08
CA PRO A 45 -4.94 -9.60 19.40
C PRO A 45 -6.16 -8.68 19.49
N ILE A 46 -6.13 -7.52 18.80
CA ILE A 46 -7.25 -6.58 18.80
C ILE A 46 -8.45 -7.18 18.05
N ALA A 47 -8.22 -7.82 16.91
CA ALA A 47 -9.28 -8.43 16.10
C ALA A 47 -9.85 -9.68 16.77
N SER A 48 -9.03 -10.48 17.43
CA SER A 48 -9.46 -11.69 18.14
C SER A 48 -10.43 -11.39 19.29
N THR A 49 -10.31 -10.22 19.90
CA THR A 49 -11.23 -9.77 20.97
C THR A 49 -12.44 -9.01 20.44
N LYS A 50 -12.23 -8.06 19.50
CA LYS A 50 -13.29 -7.13 19.06
C LYS A 50 -14.10 -7.60 17.86
N SER A 51 -13.61 -8.55 17.06
CA SER A 51 -14.21 -8.93 15.77
C SER A 51 -14.32 -10.43 15.55
N ARG A 52 -14.22 -11.25 16.61
CA ARG A 52 -14.22 -12.71 16.52
C ARG A 52 -15.42 -13.29 15.76
N GLN A 53 -16.61 -12.72 15.95
CA GLN A 53 -17.82 -13.18 15.26
C GLN A 53 -17.79 -12.92 13.74
N SER A 54 -17.03 -11.94 13.30
CA SER A 54 -16.91 -11.62 11.88
C SER A 54 -16.09 -12.65 11.12
N PHE A 55 -15.09 -13.27 11.78
CA PHE A 55 -14.30 -14.35 11.17
C PHE A 55 -15.14 -15.60 10.86
N ASN A 56 -16.09 -15.93 11.72
CA ASN A 56 -16.95 -17.11 11.56
C ASN A 56 -18.02 -16.97 10.46
N LYS A 57 -18.20 -15.75 9.93
CA LYS A 57 -19.21 -15.45 8.90
C LYS A 57 -18.63 -15.36 7.49
N LEU A 58 -17.31 -15.60 7.32
CA LEU A 58 -16.66 -15.52 6.03
C LEU A 58 -17.09 -16.65 5.10
N SER A 59 -17.59 -16.33 3.94
CA SER A 59 -17.85 -17.28 2.88
C SER A 59 -16.55 -17.69 2.17
N ARG A 60 -16.56 -18.80 1.43
CA ARG A 60 -15.41 -19.20 0.59
C ARG A 60 -15.05 -18.12 -0.43
N HIS A 61 -16.04 -17.44 -0.99
CA HIS A 61 -15.84 -16.34 -1.93
C HIS A 61 -15.15 -15.14 -1.24
N ASP A 62 -15.56 -14.77 -0.02
CA ASP A 62 -14.91 -13.69 0.73
C ASP A 62 -13.44 -14.02 1.03
N ILE A 63 -13.15 -15.27 1.40
CA ILE A 63 -11.77 -15.72 1.63
C ILE A 63 -10.93 -15.59 0.36
N LEU A 64 -11.44 -16.03 -0.79
CA LEU A 64 -10.74 -15.89 -2.07
C LEU A 64 -10.47 -14.42 -2.44
N LEU A 65 -11.44 -13.54 -2.23
CA LEU A 65 -11.28 -12.10 -2.46
C LEU A 65 -10.25 -11.47 -1.50
N ILE A 66 -10.23 -11.90 -0.22
CA ILE A 66 -9.23 -11.43 0.73
C ILE A 66 -7.83 -11.93 0.34
N LEU A 67 -7.69 -13.18 -0.08
CA LEU A 67 -6.41 -13.72 -0.55
C LEU A 67 -5.92 -12.99 -1.81
N LEU A 68 -6.80 -12.74 -2.78
CA LEU A 68 -6.46 -11.94 -3.95
C LEU A 68 -6.03 -10.52 -3.56
N SER A 69 -6.78 -9.88 -2.65
CA SER A 69 -6.40 -8.57 -2.10
C SER A 69 -5.04 -8.61 -1.41
N SER A 70 -4.73 -9.72 -0.70
CA SER A 70 -3.45 -9.89 -0.01
C SER A 70 -2.27 -9.98 -0.98
N VAL A 71 -2.46 -10.68 -2.10
CA VAL A 71 -1.47 -10.72 -3.19
C VAL A 71 -1.26 -9.31 -3.78
N LEU A 72 -2.34 -8.58 -4.05
CA LEU A 72 -2.28 -7.22 -4.59
C LEU A 72 -1.57 -6.25 -3.63
N VAL A 73 -1.84 -6.34 -2.33
CA VAL A 73 -1.18 -5.52 -1.31
C VAL A 73 0.31 -5.89 -1.17
N ALA A 74 0.65 -7.18 -1.22
CA ALA A 74 2.03 -7.62 -1.22
C ALA A 74 2.79 -7.10 -2.45
N LEU A 75 2.19 -7.19 -3.65
CA LEU A 75 2.73 -6.62 -4.87
C LEU A 75 2.87 -5.10 -4.77
N HIS A 76 1.84 -4.41 -4.29
CA HIS A 76 1.88 -2.96 -4.10
C HIS A 76 3.08 -2.54 -3.26
N PHE A 77 3.23 -3.06 -2.04
CA PHE A 77 4.32 -2.66 -1.16
C PHE A 77 5.67 -3.15 -1.65
N GLY A 78 5.77 -4.39 -2.13
CA GLY A 78 7.01 -4.94 -2.67
C GLY A 78 7.54 -4.11 -3.84
N LEU A 79 6.70 -3.83 -4.83
CA LEU A 79 7.08 -3.07 -6.02
C LEU A 79 7.30 -1.59 -5.71
N TRP A 80 6.42 -0.96 -4.91
CA TRP A 80 6.59 0.45 -4.57
C TRP A 80 7.86 0.72 -3.78
N ILE A 81 8.13 -0.06 -2.73
CA ILE A 81 9.35 0.12 -1.94
C ILE A 81 10.60 -0.15 -2.80
N THR A 82 10.53 -1.16 -3.68
CA THR A 82 11.59 -1.44 -4.64
C THR A 82 11.80 -0.28 -5.62
N SER A 83 10.73 0.36 -6.09
CA SER A 83 10.82 1.48 -7.03
C SER A 83 11.66 2.64 -6.49
N LEU A 84 11.60 2.89 -5.18
CA LEU A 84 12.37 3.93 -4.50
C LEU A 84 13.90 3.71 -4.60
N SER A 85 14.36 2.50 -4.89
CA SER A 85 15.79 2.20 -5.12
C SER A 85 16.25 2.52 -6.55
N TYR A 86 15.32 2.78 -7.46
CA TYR A 86 15.61 2.96 -8.90
C TYR A 86 15.26 4.35 -9.40
N THR A 87 14.29 5.04 -8.81
CA THR A 87 13.84 6.37 -9.23
C THR A 87 13.82 7.36 -8.06
N SER A 88 13.48 8.63 -8.34
CA SER A 88 13.35 9.65 -7.29
C SER A 88 12.16 9.37 -6.38
N ILE A 89 12.23 9.82 -5.12
CA ILE A 89 11.09 9.73 -4.19
C ILE A 89 9.86 10.40 -4.80
N ALA A 90 10.06 11.57 -5.40
CA ALA A 90 8.97 12.33 -6.00
C ALA A 90 8.31 11.53 -7.14
N SER A 91 9.08 11.01 -8.12
CA SER A 91 8.55 10.20 -9.22
C SER A 91 7.79 8.95 -8.72
N SER A 92 8.42 8.18 -7.82
CA SER A 92 7.83 6.97 -7.26
C SER A 92 6.51 7.25 -6.52
N VAL A 93 6.49 8.24 -5.62
CA VAL A 93 5.29 8.59 -4.84
C VAL A 93 4.16 9.04 -5.75
N VAL A 94 4.48 9.81 -6.75
CA VAL A 94 3.52 10.32 -7.69
C VAL A 94 2.87 9.23 -8.54
N LEU A 95 3.68 8.34 -9.10
CA LEU A 95 3.19 7.25 -9.93
C LEU A 95 2.38 6.23 -9.11
N VAL A 96 2.81 5.92 -7.89
CA VAL A 96 2.05 5.01 -7.04
C VAL A 96 0.74 5.65 -6.56
N THR A 97 0.70 6.95 -6.31
CA THR A 97 -0.52 7.67 -5.92
C THR A 97 -1.47 7.93 -7.09
N ALA A 98 -1.14 7.54 -8.31
CA ALA A 98 -2.07 7.54 -9.44
C ALA A 98 -3.18 6.47 -9.31
N HIS A 99 -3.18 5.65 -8.25
CA HIS A 99 -4.21 4.62 -8.01
C HIS A 99 -5.67 5.11 -8.08
N PRO A 100 -6.07 6.37 -7.77
CA PRO A 100 -7.45 6.81 -7.98
C PRO A 100 -7.89 6.78 -9.44
N ALA A 101 -6.96 6.99 -10.39
CA ALA A 101 -7.26 6.85 -11.81
C ALA A 101 -7.61 5.40 -12.16
N PHE A 102 -6.84 4.43 -11.64
CA PHE A 102 -7.14 3.01 -11.81
C PHE A 102 -8.46 2.61 -11.14
N VAL A 103 -8.78 3.16 -9.96
CA VAL A 103 -10.08 2.93 -9.30
C VAL A 103 -11.24 3.40 -10.18
N VAL A 104 -11.13 4.57 -10.82
CA VAL A 104 -12.16 5.08 -11.76
C VAL A 104 -12.33 4.14 -12.94
N VAL A 105 -11.22 3.70 -13.55
CA VAL A 105 -11.24 2.75 -14.68
C VAL A 105 -11.90 1.44 -14.27
N PHE A 106 -11.50 0.84 -13.15
CA PHE A 106 -12.10 -0.40 -12.66
C PHE A 106 -13.58 -0.25 -12.31
N SER A 107 -13.98 0.86 -11.66
CA SER A 107 -15.40 1.12 -11.35
C SER A 107 -16.25 1.21 -12.61
N TYR A 108 -15.73 1.81 -13.67
CA TYR A 108 -16.41 1.88 -14.95
C TYR A 108 -16.60 0.49 -15.57
N PHE A 109 -15.56 -0.32 -15.66
CA PHE A 109 -15.64 -1.65 -16.27
C PHE A 109 -16.46 -2.65 -15.46
N LEU A 110 -16.40 -2.60 -14.13
CA LEU A 110 -17.08 -3.57 -13.25
C LEU A 110 -18.54 -3.22 -12.96
N TRP A 111 -18.86 -1.92 -12.86
CA TRP A 111 -20.20 -1.46 -12.44
C TRP A 111 -20.84 -0.44 -13.39
N GLY A 112 -20.16 -0.03 -14.46
CA GLY A 112 -20.63 1.03 -15.34
C GLY A 112 -20.64 2.41 -14.68
N GLU A 113 -20.01 2.57 -13.52
CA GLU A 113 -19.96 3.84 -12.80
C GLU A 113 -19.10 4.86 -13.55
N ARG A 114 -19.70 5.98 -13.93
CA ARG A 114 -19.00 7.07 -14.62
C ARG A 114 -18.48 8.08 -13.59
N ALA A 115 -17.19 8.40 -13.66
CA ALA A 115 -16.64 9.49 -12.86
C ALA A 115 -17.28 10.82 -13.27
N ASN A 116 -17.62 11.65 -12.31
CA ASN A 116 -18.11 12.99 -12.60
C ASN A 116 -16.95 13.90 -13.07
N LYS A 117 -17.30 15.03 -13.71
CA LYS A 117 -16.31 15.97 -14.26
C LYS A 117 -15.34 16.51 -13.20
N LEU A 118 -15.80 16.68 -11.96
CA LEU A 118 -14.97 17.16 -10.85
C LEU A 118 -13.90 16.12 -10.47
N THR A 119 -14.29 14.83 -10.41
CA THR A 119 -13.34 13.74 -10.15
C THR A 119 -12.28 13.64 -11.25
N ILE A 120 -12.70 13.69 -12.52
CA ILE A 120 -11.77 13.66 -13.67
C ILE A 120 -10.85 14.88 -13.62
N GLY A 121 -11.41 16.08 -13.40
CA GLY A 121 -10.64 17.31 -13.27
C GLY A 121 -9.62 17.24 -12.13
N GLY A 122 -10.02 16.72 -10.97
CA GLY A 122 -9.11 16.51 -9.82
C GLY A 122 -7.96 15.55 -10.13
N ILE A 123 -8.23 14.44 -10.82
CA ILE A 123 -7.18 13.49 -11.25
C ILE A 123 -6.21 14.16 -12.24
N VAL A 124 -6.74 14.91 -13.22
CA VAL A 124 -5.89 15.62 -14.21
C VAL A 124 -5.02 16.67 -13.53
N VAL A 125 -5.58 17.48 -12.63
CA VAL A 125 -4.83 18.51 -11.88
C VAL A 125 -3.77 17.86 -10.99
N ALA A 126 -4.11 16.76 -10.30
CA ALA A 126 -3.14 15.99 -9.52
C ALA A 126 -2.00 15.49 -10.41
N PHE A 127 -2.31 14.92 -11.58
CA PHE A 127 -1.30 14.41 -12.52
C PHE A 127 -0.40 15.52 -13.06
N ILE A 128 -0.96 16.69 -13.40
CA ILE A 128 -0.18 17.87 -13.82
C ILE A 128 0.72 18.35 -12.68
N GLY A 129 0.19 18.45 -11.45
CA GLY A 129 0.98 18.83 -10.28
C GLY A 129 2.19 17.92 -10.07
N VAL A 130 2.00 16.65 -10.30
CA VAL A 130 2.99 15.59 -10.27
C VAL A 130 4.08 15.80 -11.32
N LEU A 131 3.70 16.05 -12.56
CA LEU A 131 4.63 16.33 -13.65
C LEU A 131 5.45 17.60 -13.35
N LEU A 132 4.83 18.64 -12.82
CA LEU A 132 5.50 19.89 -12.46
C LEU A 132 6.53 19.70 -11.35
N VAL A 133 6.17 18.99 -10.29
CA VAL A 133 7.09 18.70 -9.16
C VAL A 133 8.29 17.85 -9.63
N ASN A 134 8.08 16.97 -10.59
CA ASN A 134 9.14 16.10 -11.12
C ASN A 134 9.90 16.67 -12.31
N TYR A 135 9.48 17.81 -12.85
CA TYR A 135 10.08 18.37 -14.08
C TYR A 135 11.61 18.55 -13.98
N SER A 136 12.11 18.92 -12.80
CA SER A 136 13.56 19.03 -12.53
C SER A 136 14.22 17.73 -12.07
N GLY A 137 13.46 16.68 -11.78
CA GLY A 137 13.93 15.43 -11.19
C GLY A 137 13.72 14.19 -12.06
N PHE A 138 13.28 14.36 -13.32
CA PHE A 138 13.26 13.24 -14.27
C PHE A 138 14.69 12.78 -14.55
N ALA A 139 15.12 11.75 -13.83
CA ALA A 139 16.33 11.03 -14.19
C ALA A 139 16.05 10.23 -15.46
N PHE A 140 16.49 10.76 -16.60
CA PHE A 140 16.46 10.04 -17.87
C PHE A 140 17.53 8.96 -17.87
N GLY A 141 17.11 7.70 -17.62
CA GLY A 141 17.98 6.54 -17.69
C GLY A 141 17.16 5.26 -17.56
N SER A 142 17.66 4.16 -18.11
CA SER A 142 16.96 2.86 -18.06
C SER A 142 16.59 2.41 -16.65
N ARG A 143 17.41 2.74 -15.64
CA ARG A 143 17.13 2.44 -14.23
C ARG A 143 15.96 3.25 -13.69
N ALA A 144 15.86 4.54 -13.99
CA ALA A 144 14.77 5.40 -13.53
C ALA A 144 13.43 4.95 -14.14
N ILE A 145 13.42 4.62 -15.44
CA ILE A 145 12.24 4.08 -16.13
C ILE A 145 11.75 2.79 -15.47
N LEU A 146 12.67 1.89 -15.09
CA LEU A 146 12.29 0.68 -14.34
C LEU A 146 11.62 1.02 -13.01
N GLY A 147 12.19 1.96 -12.24
CA GLY A 147 11.61 2.43 -10.98
C GLY A 147 10.20 3.01 -11.17
N ASP A 148 10.03 3.82 -12.20
CA ASP A 148 8.75 4.45 -12.55
C ASP A 148 7.70 3.41 -12.95
N LEU A 149 8.07 2.39 -13.74
CA LEU A 149 7.19 1.27 -14.08
C LEU A 149 6.80 0.46 -12.86
N LEU A 150 7.73 0.15 -11.96
CA LEU A 150 7.44 -0.54 -10.70
C LEU A 150 6.45 0.25 -9.85
N ALA A 151 6.62 1.57 -9.73
CA ALA A 151 5.71 2.43 -9.00
C ALA A 151 4.31 2.48 -9.63
N LEU A 152 4.23 2.54 -10.96
CA LEU A 152 2.95 2.54 -11.68
C LEU A 152 2.20 1.22 -11.51
N ILE A 153 2.90 0.08 -11.65
CA ILE A 153 2.32 -1.26 -11.41
C ILE A 153 1.86 -1.40 -9.95
N ALA A 154 2.63 -0.86 -9.01
CA ALA A 154 2.23 -0.81 -7.60
C ALA A 154 0.95 0.03 -7.41
N GLY A 155 0.82 1.16 -8.09
CA GLY A 155 -0.41 1.98 -8.11
C GLY A 155 -1.61 1.22 -8.69
N PHE A 156 -1.41 0.48 -9.78
CA PHE A 156 -2.45 -0.41 -10.35
C PHE A 156 -2.90 -1.47 -9.35
N ALA A 157 -1.96 -2.17 -8.70
CA ALA A 157 -2.25 -3.17 -7.67
C ALA A 157 -3.04 -2.56 -6.49
N MET A 158 -2.67 -1.35 -6.07
CA MET A 158 -3.41 -0.60 -5.04
C MET A 158 -4.84 -0.28 -5.48
N GLY A 159 -5.03 0.19 -6.71
CA GLY A 159 -6.36 0.46 -7.28
C GLY A 159 -7.24 -0.79 -7.29
N ALA A 160 -6.70 -1.93 -7.74
CA ALA A 160 -7.40 -3.21 -7.77
C ALA A 160 -7.78 -3.70 -6.36
N TYR A 161 -6.85 -3.61 -5.40
CA TYR A 161 -7.10 -3.93 -3.99
C TYR A 161 -8.23 -3.07 -3.40
N LEU A 162 -8.25 -1.78 -3.66
CA LEU A 162 -9.28 -0.87 -3.14
C LEU A 162 -10.68 -1.21 -3.67
N ILE A 163 -10.78 -1.64 -4.92
CA ILE A 163 -12.03 -2.09 -5.55
C ILE A 163 -12.58 -3.36 -4.88
N ILE A 164 -11.71 -4.36 -4.65
CA ILE A 164 -12.10 -5.58 -3.94
C ILE A 164 -12.47 -5.24 -2.50
N GLY A 165 -11.68 -4.39 -1.84
CA GLY A 165 -11.94 -3.92 -0.49
C GLY A 165 -13.28 -3.18 -0.35
N ARG A 166 -13.73 -2.45 -1.38
CA ARG A 166 -15.05 -1.81 -1.41
C ARG A 166 -16.19 -2.83 -1.27
N GLN A 167 -16.10 -3.96 -1.98
CA GLN A 167 -17.10 -5.03 -1.90
C GLN A 167 -17.08 -5.74 -0.55
N LEU A 168 -15.90 -6.06 -0.03
CA LEU A 168 -15.75 -6.79 1.22
C LEU A 168 -16.16 -5.97 2.45
N ARG A 169 -15.80 -4.69 2.50
CA ARG A 169 -16.13 -3.79 3.63
C ARG A 169 -17.64 -3.52 3.78
N ALA A 170 -18.44 -3.81 2.79
CA ALA A 170 -19.90 -3.75 2.92
C ALA A 170 -20.48 -4.90 3.76
N ARG A 171 -19.71 -5.99 3.96
CA ARG A 171 -20.19 -7.24 4.59
C ARG A 171 -19.32 -7.70 5.76
N ILE A 172 -18.06 -7.30 5.80
CA ILE A 172 -17.06 -7.75 6.76
C ILE A 172 -16.59 -6.58 7.59
N ALA A 173 -16.46 -6.76 8.91
CA ALA A 173 -15.87 -5.76 9.78
C ALA A 173 -14.45 -5.40 9.31
N ILE A 174 -14.17 -4.12 9.19
CA ILE A 174 -12.89 -3.60 8.66
C ILE A 174 -11.68 -4.16 9.41
N LEU A 175 -11.79 -4.32 10.72
CA LEU A 175 -10.71 -4.85 11.56
C LEU A 175 -10.38 -6.31 11.20
N SER A 176 -11.40 -7.18 11.02
CA SER A 176 -11.20 -8.56 10.58
C SER A 176 -10.59 -8.63 9.19
N TYR A 177 -11.10 -7.80 8.26
CA TYR A 177 -10.59 -7.73 6.90
C TYR A 177 -9.11 -7.33 6.87
N LEU A 178 -8.73 -6.23 7.54
CA LEU A 178 -7.35 -5.74 7.57
C LEU A 178 -6.40 -6.73 8.27
N THR A 179 -6.85 -7.41 9.31
CA THR A 179 -6.03 -8.39 10.02
C THR A 179 -5.65 -9.56 9.11
N ILE A 180 -6.63 -10.18 8.42
CA ILE A 180 -6.34 -11.27 7.49
C ILE A 180 -5.49 -10.75 6.32
N LEU A 181 -5.87 -9.61 5.76
CA LEU A 181 -5.19 -8.98 4.63
C LEU A 181 -3.71 -8.78 4.92
N TYR A 182 -3.36 -8.09 6.02
CA TYR A 182 -1.97 -7.79 6.34
C TYR A 182 -1.18 -9.05 6.73
N THR A 183 -1.83 -9.99 7.43
CA THR A 183 -1.19 -11.26 7.80
C THR A 183 -0.84 -12.07 6.56
N CYS A 184 -1.78 -12.27 5.64
CA CYS A 184 -1.51 -13.01 4.39
C CYS A 184 -0.50 -12.27 3.51
N SER A 185 -0.59 -10.94 3.40
CA SER A 185 0.38 -10.15 2.64
C SER A 185 1.78 -10.23 3.25
N ALA A 186 1.90 -10.20 4.59
CA ALA A 186 3.17 -10.36 5.28
C ALA A 186 3.79 -11.74 5.02
N VAL A 187 2.98 -12.80 5.03
CA VAL A 187 3.44 -14.17 4.69
C VAL A 187 3.94 -14.24 3.25
N ILE A 188 3.20 -13.66 2.30
CA ILE A 188 3.61 -13.63 0.88
C ILE A 188 4.94 -12.90 0.72
N LEU A 189 5.08 -11.71 1.36
CA LEU A 189 6.32 -10.94 1.31
C LEU A 189 7.48 -11.66 2.03
N LEU A 190 7.21 -12.34 3.14
CA LEU A 190 8.22 -13.16 3.84
C LEU A 190 8.73 -14.28 2.94
N ILE A 191 7.83 -15.01 2.29
CA ILE A 191 8.21 -16.06 1.34
C ILE A 191 9.06 -15.47 0.21
N ALA A 192 8.64 -14.34 -0.38
CA ALA A 192 9.41 -13.66 -1.41
C ALA A 192 10.79 -13.24 -0.89
N THR A 193 10.87 -12.62 0.29
CA THR A 193 12.13 -12.15 0.91
C THR A 193 13.12 -13.31 1.07
N VAL A 194 12.65 -14.44 1.59
CA VAL A 194 13.49 -15.65 1.77
C VAL A 194 13.86 -16.27 0.43
N SER A 195 12.94 -16.33 -0.53
CA SER A 195 13.19 -16.89 -1.87
C SER A 195 14.23 -16.09 -2.66
N PHE A 196 14.31 -14.77 -2.44
CA PHE A 196 15.37 -13.92 -3.01
C PHE A 196 16.68 -13.95 -2.23
N GLY A 197 16.77 -14.76 -1.16
CA GLY A 197 17.98 -14.91 -0.37
C GLY A 197 18.31 -13.73 0.55
N TYR A 198 17.36 -12.85 0.83
CA TYR A 198 17.59 -11.72 1.73
C TYR A 198 17.55 -12.15 3.20
N ASN A 199 18.52 -11.69 3.97
CA ASN A 199 18.54 -11.88 5.42
C ASN A 199 17.45 -11.03 6.07
N LEU A 200 16.72 -11.61 7.02
CA LEU A 200 15.71 -10.88 7.81
C LEU A 200 16.32 -10.14 8.99
N PHE A 201 17.52 -10.54 9.44
CA PHE A 201 18.16 -10.03 10.64
C PHE A 201 19.53 -9.44 10.33
N GLY A 202 20.12 -8.75 11.32
CA GLY A 202 21.47 -8.19 11.21
C GLY A 202 21.49 -6.71 10.81
N TYR A 203 20.36 -6.01 10.87
CA TYR A 203 20.26 -4.59 10.56
C TYR A 203 20.56 -3.70 11.76
N SER A 204 20.89 -2.44 11.53
CA SER A 204 21.13 -1.46 12.57
C SER A 204 19.87 -1.15 13.39
N THR A 205 20.04 -0.68 14.62
CA THR A 205 18.93 -0.23 15.47
C THR A 205 18.10 0.85 14.78
N THR A 206 18.76 1.77 14.06
CA THR A 206 18.07 2.81 13.27
C THR A 206 17.18 2.20 12.21
N THR A 207 17.66 1.21 11.47
CA THR A 207 16.86 0.50 10.43
C THR A 207 15.63 -0.16 11.05
N TYR A 208 15.78 -0.88 12.16
CA TYR A 208 14.63 -1.46 12.86
C TYR A 208 13.64 -0.40 13.35
N ALA A 209 14.15 0.71 13.91
CA ALA A 209 13.30 1.83 14.33
C ALA A 209 12.49 2.41 13.16
N MET A 210 13.11 2.59 11.99
CA MET A 210 12.39 3.06 10.79
C MET A 210 11.34 2.07 10.31
N MET A 211 11.60 0.77 10.33
CA MET A 211 10.62 -0.27 10.00
C MET A 211 9.44 -0.29 10.97
N ILE A 212 9.69 -0.11 12.27
CA ILE A 212 8.64 -0.01 13.30
C ILE A 212 7.81 1.26 13.08
N LEU A 213 8.44 2.41 12.88
CA LEU A 213 7.74 3.65 12.59
C LEU A 213 6.90 3.55 11.32
N LEU A 214 7.41 2.87 10.29
CA LEU A 214 6.70 2.62 9.04
C LEU A 214 5.44 1.76 9.25
N ALA A 215 5.50 0.79 10.16
CA ALA A 215 4.34 -0.01 10.52
C ALA A 215 3.33 0.74 11.40
N LEU A 216 3.79 1.55 12.35
CA LEU A 216 2.91 2.26 13.27
C LEU A 216 2.25 3.47 12.62
N VAL A 217 3.02 4.33 11.96
CA VAL A 217 2.53 5.63 11.47
C VAL A 217 1.90 5.49 10.09
N PRO A 218 2.60 5.20 8.99
CA PRO A 218 1.95 5.10 7.69
C PRO A 218 1.00 3.91 7.56
N GLN A 219 1.28 2.76 8.20
CA GLN A 219 0.45 1.57 8.02
C GLN A 219 -0.78 1.54 8.91
N LEU A 220 -0.63 1.70 10.23
CA LEU A 220 -1.77 1.56 11.16
C LEU A 220 -2.58 2.85 11.32
N ILE A 221 -1.95 4.02 11.22
CA ILE A 221 -2.65 5.31 11.32
C ILE A 221 -3.08 5.80 9.93
N GLY A 222 -2.25 5.59 8.91
CA GLY A 222 -2.46 6.13 7.58
C GLY A 222 -3.33 5.28 6.67
N HIS A 223 -3.33 3.98 6.83
CA HIS A 223 -4.11 3.00 6.05
C HIS A 223 -5.17 2.32 6.89
#